data_520d69faaf88c808876e4b9248a0cb0a
#
_entry.id   520d69faaf88c808876e4b9248a0cb0a
#
_cell.length_a   1.000
_cell.length_b   1.000
_cell.length_c   1.000
_cell.angle_alpha   90.00
_cell.angle_beta   90.00
_cell.angle_gamma   90.00
#
_symmetry.space_group_name_H-M   'P 1'
#
loop_
_entity.id
_entity.type
_entity.pdbx_description
1 polymer ?
#
loop_
_entity_poly.entity_id
_entity_poly.type
_entity_poly.pdbx_seq_one_letter_code
_entity_poly.pdbx_strand_id
1 'polypeptide(L)'
;MDPNYLVSALNNPNPVTGWWLGREDENSTTASTQHSRTDMSRPKRRIRPHNKSRRGCLNCKIRRVKCPENHPACENCRGKGLVCVYPPGLQNKNDVQYLGDPARDVSSQLAYLQPRRQAAEFTIADMSLLQHFITDAHPHLPIGNDDVYRRALPALTYKHEYVMHAILALSSSHLALLTGSALPVEALGHRQRALRGLNQAMSQAPAEASDADAMLAACYILTFQSSYMLDGLTDYIMMLRGCGLVTGLMRQRNLHGSFSIDANSHIKHMEAQFGQFPTIDIRIASDGIRSLSLVKPLLQHPVEEIFYRLLFDVLVSLEQSASCAAYLRFTNIVNEFITLPQSEVHHVLAPENQISQVLMAHFLVILAILSPITSLEASSRLCNVPMAAMLSWVENICMQMSGKKAERYLIWPKSVVETIRASTSRTGVLVDDVLALILNSPDRLLLS
;
A
#
# COMPACT_ATOMS: atom_id res chain seq x y z
N MET A 1 -25.98 7.61 0.86
CA MET A 1 -24.95 8.51 1.45
C MET A 1 -24.50 9.40 0.34
N ASP A 2 -24.46 10.69 0.57
CA ASP A 2 -24.10 11.65 -0.46
C ASP A 2 -22.61 11.48 -0.83
N PRO A 3 -22.26 11.06 -2.04
CA PRO A 3 -20.87 10.94 -2.49
C PRO A 3 -20.15 12.27 -2.52
N ASN A 4 -20.89 13.37 -2.36
CA ASN A 4 -20.38 14.74 -2.54
C ASN A 4 -19.47 15.24 -1.43
N TYR A 5 -19.35 14.56 -0.30
CA TYR A 5 -18.52 15.06 0.80
C TYR A 5 -17.02 14.85 0.59
N LEU A 6 -16.61 13.71 0.06
CA LEU A 6 -15.24 13.54 -0.46
C LEU A 6 -14.94 14.50 -1.61
N VAL A 7 -15.98 14.84 -2.37
CA VAL A 7 -15.97 15.73 -3.54
C VAL A 7 -15.66 17.18 -3.15
N SER A 8 -16.18 17.70 -2.03
CA SER A 8 -15.92 19.08 -1.63
C SER A 8 -14.46 19.33 -1.20
N ALA A 9 -13.81 18.32 -0.65
CA ALA A 9 -12.39 18.39 -0.28
C ALA A 9 -11.44 18.28 -1.50
N LEU A 10 -11.92 17.70 -2.61
CA LEU A 10 -11.17 17.50 -3.85
C LEU A 10 -11.21 18.72 -4.82
N ASN A 11 -12.07 19.68 -4.58
CA ASN A 11 -12.28 20.83 -5.47
C ASN A 11 -11.29 22.01 -5.29
N ASN A 12 -10.13 21.81 -4.64
CA ASN A 12 -9.13 22.86 -4.52
C ASN A 12 -8.19 22.83 -5.76
N PRO A 13 -8.13 23.90 -6.59
CA PRO A 13 -7.53 23.87 -7.93
C PRO A 13 -6.02 24.12 -7.95
N ASN A 14 -5.23 23.50 -7.08
CA ASN A 14 -3.79 23.55 -7.22
C ASN A 14 -3.27 22.26 -7.87
N PRO A 15 -2.75 22.32 -9.11
CA PRO A 15 -2.25 21.14 -9.81
C PRO A 15 -0.99 20.62 -9.12
N VAL A 16 -1.10 19.48 -8.46
CA VAL A 16 0.05 18.71 -8.02
C VAL A 16 0.60 17.98 -9.26
N THR A 17 1.38 18.68 -10.05
CA THR A 17 2.11 18.08 -11.17
C THR A 17 3.38 17.41 -10.67
N GLY A 18 3.59 16.16 -11.07
CA GLY A 18 4.90 15.54 -11.04
C GLY A 18 5.22 14.66 -9.85
N TRP A 19 4.51 13.53 -9.71
CA TRP A 19 4.79 12.57 -8.64
C TRP A 19 5.81 11.49 -9.02
N TRP A 20 5.98 11.21 -10.31
CA TRP A 20 6.73 10.05 -10.79
C TRP A 20 7.94 10.36 -11.68
N LEU A 21 8.16 11.64 -12.04
CA LEU A 21 9.34 12.04 -12.82
C LEU A 21 10.09 13.12 -12.06
N GLY A 22 11.18 12.74 -11.40
CA GLY A 22 12.19 13.67 -10.90
C GLY A 22 12.76 14.46 -12.06
N ARG A 23 12.65 15.78 -12.04
CA ARG A 23 13.52 16.65 -12.84
C ARG A 23 14.92 16.56 -12.25
N GLU A 24 15.87 16.16 -13.07
CA GLU A 24 17.28 16.36 -12.82
C GLU A 24 17.56 17.87 -12.77
N ASP A 25 17.86 18.39 -11.60
CA ASP A 25 18.55 19.66 -11.49
C ASP A 25 20.04 19.37 -11.42
N GLU A 26 20.70 19.62 -12.55
CA GLU A 26 22.16 19.78 -12.64
C GLU A 26 22.57 20.96 -11.76
N ASN A 27 23.49 20.74 -10.88
CA ASN A 27 24.65 21.52 -10.49
C ASN A 27 24.97 21.41 -9.00
N SER A 28 26.03 20.70 -8.69
CA SER A 28 27.14 21.30 -7.93
C SER A 28 28.34 20.35 -7.85
N THR A 29 29.33 20.72 -8.61
CA THR A 29 30.73 20.40 -8.41
C THR A 29 31.18 20.72 -6.98
N THR A 30 31.85 19.77 -6.29
CA THR A 30 33.06 20.09 -5.52
C THR A 30 33.80 18.85 -5.01
N ALA A 31 35.02 18.76 -5.48
CA ALA A 31 36.26 18.49 -4.78
C ALA A 31 36.39 17.20 -3.95
N SER A 32 37.07 16.28 -4.58
CA SER A 32 37.87 15.21 -4.00
C SER A 32 38.93 15.74 -3.02
N THR A 33 38.95 15.24 -1.79
CA THR A 33 40.14 15.31 -0.96
C THR A 33 40.53 13.89 -0.52
N GLN A 34 41.59 13.42 -1.14
CA GLN A 34 42.33 12.23 -0.71
C GLN A 34 42.96 12.50 0.66
N HIS A 35 42.73 11.62 1.61
CA HIS A 35 43.55 11.51 2.80
C HIS A 35 44.16 10.10 2.90
N SER A 36 45.46 10.10 2.74
CA SER A 36 46.38 9.00 2.86
C SER A 36 46.26 8.26 4.22
N ARG A 37 46.21 6.94 4.15
CA ARG A 37 46.41 6.03 5.29
C ARG A 37 47.87 6.06 5.69
N THR A 38 48.14 6.49 6.90
CA THR A 38 49.38 6.12 7.63
C THR A 38 49.04 5.05 8.67
N ASP A 39 49.63 3.92 8.46
CA ASP A 39 49.66 2.76 9.32
C ASP A 39 50.52 3.07 10.54
N MET A 40 49.93 3.02 11.76
CA MET A 40 50.71 2.96 13.01
C MET A 40 50.14 1.85 13.89
N SER A 41 50.80 0.73 13.83
CA SER A 41 50.63 -0.42 14.71
C SER A 41 50.81 -0.05 16.18
N ARG A 42 49.77 -0.07 16.98
CA ARG A 42 49.79 0.00 18.44
C ARG A 42 49.82 -1.42 19.05
N PRO A 43 50.65 -1.71 20.05
CA PRO A 43 50.79 -3.07 20.61
C PRO A 43 49.49 -3.49 21.31
N LYS A 44 49.05 -4.71 21.03
CA LYS A 44 47.88 -5.36 21.65
C LYS A 44 48.11 -5.59 23.13
N ARG A 45 47.44 -4.83 23.99
CA ARG A 45 47.39 -5.06 25.44
C ARG A 45 46.66 -6.39 25.70
N ARG A 46 47.32 -7.36 26.32
CA ARG A 46 46.73 -8.61 26.80
C ARG A 46 45.60 -8.30 27.78
N ILE A 47 44.38 -8.65 27.40
CA ILE A 47 43.20 -8.53 28.24
C ILE A 47 43.21 -9.70 29.23
N ARG A 48 43.28 -9.39 30.55
CA ARG A 48 43.14 -10.41 31.60
C ARG A 48 41.70 -10.95 31.59
N PRO A 49 41.46 -12.28 31.62
CA PRO A 49 40.12 -12.84 31.74
C PRO A 49 39.52 -12.45 33.10
N HIS A 50 38.34 -11.84 33.09
CA HIS A 50 37.58 -11.50 34.31
C HIS A 50 36.19 -12.08 34.22
N ASN A 51 35.68 -12.58 35.34
CA ASN A 51 34.33 -13.11 35.42
C ASN A 51 33.28 -12.02 35.09
N LYS A 52 32.41 -12.31 34.16
CA LYS A 52 31.29 -11.41 33.77
C LYS A 52 30.29 -11.32 34.92
N SER A 53 29.96 -10.11 35.37
CA SER A 53 28.88 -9.91 36.33
C SER A 53 27.53 -10.24 35.71
N ARG A 54 26.82 -11.21 36.27
CA ARG A 54 25.47 -11.63 35.74
C ARG A 54 24.39 -10.60 36.08
N ARG A 55 24.53 -9.86 37.18
CA ARG A 55 23.56 -8.89 37.72
C ARG A 55 23.88 -7.43 37.39
N GLY A 56 24.89 -7.16 36.57
CA GLY A 56 25.30 -5.81 36.21
C GLY A 56 24.27 -5.03 35.42
N CYS A 57 24.26 -3.70 35.59
CA CYS A 57 23.37 -2.79 34.89
C CYS A 57 23.56 -2.82 33.36
N LEU A 58 22.54 -2.43 32.60
CA LEU A 58 22.56 -2.45 31.13
C LEU A 58 23.68 -1.60 30.55
N ASN A 59 23.93 -0.41 31.06
CA ASN A 59 25.00 0.47 30.59
C ASN A 59 26.41 -0.10 30.78
N CYS A 60 26.68 -0.78 31.87
CA CYS A 60 27.96 -1.48 32.07
C CYS A 60 28.11 -2.68 31.14
N LYS A 61 27.02 -3.42 30.87
CA LYS A 61 27.02 -4.54 29.93
C LYS A 61 27.28 -4.07 28.49
N ILE A 62 26.63 -3.00 28.06
CA ILE A 62 26.83 -2.40 26.71
C ILE A 62 28.27 -1.93 26.55
N ARG A 63 28.82 -1.26 27.57
CA ARG A 63 30.21 -0.75 27.59
C ARG A 63 31.26 -1.82 27.85
N ARG A 64 30.86 -3.07 28.09
CA ARG A 64 31.74 -4.22 28.38
C ARG A 64 32.70 -3.99 29.55
N VAL A 65 32.25 -3.24 30.59
CA VAL A 65 32.97 -3.03 31.81
C VAL A 65 32.33 -3.78 32.97
N LYS A 66 33.12 -4.20 33.97
CA LYS A 66 32.57 -4.86 35.16
C LYS A 66 31.70 -3.88 35.93
N CYS A 67 30.44 -4.25 36.17
CA CYS A 67 29.53 -3.46 37.00
C CYS A 67 29.80 -3.75 38.47
N PRO A 68 29.97 -2.74 39.34
CA PRO A 68 30.11 -2.95 40.80
C PRO A 68 28.78 -3.31 41.47
N GLU A 69 27.66 -3.30 40.72
CA GLU A 69 26.32 -3.73 41.17
C GLU A 69 25.73 -2.95 42.35
N ASN A 70 26.19 -1.72 42.59
CA ASN A 70 25.64 -0.86 43.65
C ASN A 70 24.32 -0.24 43.20
N HIS A 71 23.32 -0.34 44.09
CA HIS A 71 21.99 0.26 43.86
C HIS A 71 21.85 1.59 44.63
N PRO A 72 21.07 2.55 44.15
CA PRO A 72 20.22 2.54 42.95
C PRO A 72 21.00 2.78 41.65
N ALA A 73 22.20 3.33 41.70
CA ALA A 73 23.07 3.57 40.54
C ALA A 73 24.50 3.14 40.81
N CYS A 74 25.08 2.32 39.94
CA CYS A 74 26.45 1.86 40.10
C CYS A 74 27.45 3.01 39.92
N GLU A 75 28.61 2.92 40.63
CA GLU A 75 29.66 3.93 40.60
C GLU A 75 30.16 4.25 39.19
N ASN A 76 30.23 3.25 38.32
CA ASN A 76 30.65 3.44 36.92
C ASN A 76 29.67 4.25 36.08
N CYS A 77 28.40 4.22 36.41
CA CYS A 77 27.39 5.06 35.77
C CYS A 77 27.34 6.43 36.43
N ARG A 78 27.38 6.48 37.75
CA ARG A 78 27.36 7.73 38.53
C ARG A 78 28.55 8.63 38.16
N GLY A 79 29.78 8.08 38.12
CA GLY A 79 30.99 8.85 37.77
C GLY A 79 31.03 9.33 36.31
N LYS A 80 30.08 8.91 35.47
CA LYS A 80 29.95 9.35 34.06
C LYS A 80 28.62 10.04 33.74
N GLY A 81 27.82 10.33 34.75
CA GLY A 81 26.49 10.98 34.56
C GLY A 81 25.49 10.15 33.71
N LEU A 82 25.64 8.81 33.70
CA LEU A 82 24.79 7.93 32.90
C LEU A 82 23.65 7.37 33.75
N VAL A 83 22.46 7.28 33.12
CA VAL A 83 21.29 6.62 33.73
C VAL A 83 21.60 5.14 33.96
N CYS A 84 21.53 4.66 35.21
CA CYS A 84 21.87 3.29 35.56
C CYS A 84 20.61 2.43 35.65
N VAL A 85 20.42 1.53 34.68
CA VAL A 85 19.26 0.65 34.60
C VAL A 85 19.68 -0.81 34.79
N TYR A 86 19.06 -1.50 35.75
CA TYR A 86 19.23 -2.92 35.97
C TYR A 86 18.09 -3.73 35.29
N PRO A 87 18.37 -4.93 34.75
CA PRO A 87 17.35 -5.75 34.14
C PRO A 87 16.21 -6.10 35.14
N PRO A 88 14.93 -6.01 34.75
CA PRO A 88 13.86 -6.48 35.61
C PRO A 88 13.95 -8.00 35.82
N GLY A 89 13.81 -8.49 37.05
CA GLY A 89 13.78 -9.92 37.37
C GLY A 89 14.80 -10.41 38.41
N LEU A 90 15.65 -9.54 38.95
CA LEU A 90 16.67 -9.89 39.97
C LEU A 90 16.58 -9.05 41.27
N GLN A 91 15.43 -8.45 41.52
CA GLN A 91 15.17 -7.74 42.77
C GLN A 91 14.51 -8.67 43.78
N ASN A 92 15.00 -8.69 45.00
CA ASN A 92 14.37 -9.38 46.13
C ASN A 92 12.98 -8.80 46.33
N LYS A 93 12.01 -9.66 46.67
CA LYS A 93 10.58 -9.36 46.81
C LYS A 93 10.23 -8.27 47.85
N ASN A 94 11.18 -7.67 48.53
CA ASN A 94 10.95 -6.76 49.66
C ASN A 94 11.36 -5.30 49.47
N ASP A 95 11.91 -4.92 48.32
CA ASP A 95 12.33 -3.53 48.06
C ASP A 95 11.56 -2.93 46.89
N VAL A 96 10.27 -2.65 47.09
CA VAL A 96 9.49 -1.77 46.20
C VAL A 96 9.60 -0.34 46.76
N GLN A 97 10.77 0.30 46.57
CA GLN A 97 10.88 1.75 46.66
C GLN A 97 10.89 2.33 45.24
N TYR A 98 9.84 3.01 44.91
CA TYR A 98 9.74 3.85 43.69
C TYR A 98 10.73 4.99 43.80
N LEU A 99 11.83 4.92 43.08
CA LEU A 99 12.82 5.99 43.00
C LEU A 99 12.74 6.70 41.65
N GLY A 100 12.39 7.97 41.71
CA GLY A 100 12.43 8.89 40.60
C GLY A 100 11.16 8.87 39.79
N ASP A 101 10.52 10.00 39.64
CA ASP A 101 9.25 10.22 39.04
C ASP A 101 9.10 9.59 37.63
N PRO A 102 8.64 8.34 37.51
CA PRO A 102 8.28 7.75 36.22
C PRO A 102 6.87 8.17 35.81
N ALA A 103 6.22 9.05 36.61
CA ALA A 103 4.85 9.47 36.40
C ALA A 103 4.67 10.25 35.09
N ARG A 104 5.72 10.85 34.54
CA ARG A 104 5.60 11.60 33.28
C ARG A 104 5.49 10.71 32.05
N ASP A 105 6.14 9.55 32.05
CA ASP A 105 6.15 8.69 30.86
C ASP A 105 5.03 7.63 30.90
N VAL A 106 4.73 7.10 32.09
CA VAL A 106 3.60 6.15 32.28
C VAL A 106 2.27 6.87 32.22
N SER A 107 2.18 8.13 32.69
CA SER A 107 0.93 8.91 32.58
C SER A 107 0.62 9.28 31.14
N SER A 108 1.62 9.56 30.31
CA SER A 108 1.42 9.75 28.86
C SER A 108 1.01 8.46 28.17
N GLN A 109 1.61 7.31 28.53
CA GLN A 109 1.20 6.01 27.99
C GLN A 109 -0.19 5.57 28.51
N LEU A 110 -0.52 5.82 29.77
CA LEU A 110 -1.85 5.55 30.34
C LEU A 110 -2.92 6.53 29.83
N ALA A 111 -2.55 7.75 29.46
CA ALA A 111 -3.47 8.68 28.83
C ALA A 111 -4.02 8.17 27.48
N TYR A 112 -3.23 7.34 26.77
CA TYR A 112 -3.72 6.64 25.58
C TYR A 112 -4.73 5.53 25.89
N LEU A 113 -4.72 5.00 27.13
CA LEU A 113 -5.62 3.93 27.58
C LEU A 113 -6.88 4.47 28.29
N GLN A 114 -7.04 5.79 28.41
CA GLN A 114 -8.29 6.33 28.94
C GLN A 114 -9.42 6.11 27.92
N PRO A 115 -10.48 5.36 28.25
CA PRO A 115 -11.58 5.17 27.32
C PRO A 115 -12.20 6.54 26.99
N ARG A 116 -12.20 6.91 25.71
CA ARG A 116 -13.05 8.01 25.24
C ARG A 116 -14.48 7.69 25.63
N ARG A 117 -15.22 8.67 26.09
CA ARG A 117 -16.60 8.55 26.63
C ARG A 117 -17.64 7.92 25.68
N GLN A 118 -17.24 7.46 24.50
CA GLN A 118 -17.99 6.66 23.54
C GLN A 118 -17.01 5.76 22.76
N ALA A 119 -16.32 4.87 23.48
CA ALA A 119 -15.51 3.84 22.80
C ALA A 119 -16.45 2.91 22.06
N ALA A 120 -16.18 2.63 20.79
CA ALA A 120 -16.83 1.55 20.07
C ALA A 120 -16.58 0.24 20.84
N GLU A 121 -17.62 -0.52 21.10
CA GLU A 121 -17.46 -1.85 21.66
C GLU A 121 -16.98 -2.78 20.56
N PHE A 122 -15.72 -3.22 20.65
CA PHE A 122 -15.17 -4.25 19.79
C PHE A 122 -15.36 -5.62 20.44
N THR A 123 -15.77 -6.59 19.64
CA THR A 123 -16.05 -7.96 20.08
C THR A 123 -14.79 -8.84 20.04
N ILE A 124 -14.87 -10.04 20.61
CA ILE A 124 -13.82 -11.06 20.49
C ILE A 124 -13.61 -11.47 19.02
N ALA A 125 -14.68 -11.49 18.22
CA ALA A 125 -14.57 -11.74 16.78
C ALA A 125 -13.75 -10.66 16.07
N ASP A 126 -13.93 -9.38 16.45
CA ASP A 126 -13.13 -8.28 15.93
C ASP A 126 -11.64 -8.42 16.28
N MET A 127 -11.35 -8.93 17.49
CA MET A 127 -9.96 -9.22 17.88
C MET A 127 -9.35 -10.35 17.05
N SER A 128 -10.14 -11.37 16.69
CA SER A 128 -9.69 -12.43 15.78
C SER A 128 -9.41 -11.90 14.37
N LEU A 129 -10.25 -10.98 13.87
CA LEU A 129 -10.02 -10.29 12.60
C LEU A 129 -8.78 -9.40 12.64
N LEU A 130 -8.54 -8.69 13.75
CA LEU A 130 -7.31 -7.91 13.93
C LEU A 130 -6.08 -8.82 13.92
N GLN A 131 -6.13 -9.97 14.58
CA GLN A 131 -5.06 -10.96 14.54
C GLN A 131 -4.83 -11.44 13.11
N HIS A 132 -5.89 -11.78 12.37
CA HIS A 132 -5.80 -12.17 10.97
C HIS A 132 -5.19 -11.08 10.09
N PHE A 133 -5.51 -9.81 10.34
CA PHE A 133 -4.84 -8.69 9.65
C PHE A 133 -3.33 -8.71 9.86
N ILE A 134 -2.88 -8.82 11.10
CA ILE A 134 -1.46 -8.76 11.46
C ILE A 134 -0.68 -9.94 10.86
N THR A 135 -1.30 -11.12 10.76
CA THR A 135 -0.65 -12.34 10.25
C THR A 135 -0.71 -12.46 8.73
N ASP A 136 -1.87 -12.22 8.13
CA ASP A 136 -2.16 -12.66 6.76
C ASP A 136 -2.77 -11.58 5.85
N ALA A 137 -3.72 -10.78 6.36
CA ALA A 137 -4.55 -9.92 5.52
C ALA A 137 -4.00 -8.50 5.33
N HIS A 138 -2.87 -8.15 5.99
CA HIS A 138 -2.30 -6.81 5.81
C HIS A 138 -1.86 -6.60 4.35
N PRO A 139 -2.10 -5.41 3.80
CA PRO A 139 -1.67 -5.11 2.44
C PRO A 139 -0.15 -5.15 2.36
N HIS A 140 0.38 -5.93 1.45
CA HIS A 140 1.79 -5.86 1.11
C HIS A 140 1.99 -4.68 0.17
N LEU A 141 2.41 -3.55 0.72
CA LEU A 141 2.72 -2.40 -0.14
C LEU A 141 3.97 -2.67 -0.97
N PRO A 142 4.01 -2.06 -2.15
CA PRO A 142 5.14 -2.18 -3.07
C PRO A 142 6.45 -1.56 -2.55
N ILE A 143 6.67 -1.50 -1.24
CA ILE A 143 7.83 -0.85 -0.63
C ILE A 143 8.60 -1.78 0.30
N GLY A 144 8.20 -3.04 0.38
CA GLY A 144 8.94 -4.05 1.15
C GLY A 144 8.99 -3.80 2.67
N ASN A 145 8.10 -3.00 3.24
CA ASN A 145 8.07 -2.71 4.67
C ASN A 145 6.77 -3.16 5.34
N ASP A 146 6.56 -4.48 5.40
CA ASP A 146 5.41 -5.09 6.06
C ASP A 146 5.31 -4.72 7.54
N ASP A 147 6.43 -4.39 8.19
CA ASP A 147 6.46 -3.98 9.59
C ASP A 147 5.64 -2.71 9.86
N VAL A 148 5.52 -1.81 8.89
CA VAL A 148 4.67 -0.61 9.01
C VAL A 148 3.21 -1.02 9.19
N TYR A 149 2.72 -1.99 8.40
CA TYR A 149 1.35 -2.49 8.51
C TYR A 149 1.11 -3.34 9.74
N ARG A 150 2.08 -4.15 10.11
CA ARG A 150 1.94 -5.09 11.23
C ARG A 150 2.13 -4.43 12.59
N ARG A 151 2.87 -3.34 12.69
CA ARG A 151 3.23 -2.69 13.95
C ARG A 151 2.75 -1.26 14.06
N ALA A 152 3.10 -0.40 13.09
CA ALA A 152 2.76 1.02 13.19
C ALA A 152 1.26 1.28 12.98
N LEU A 153 0.63 0.58 12.04
CA LEU A 153 -0.77 0.77 11.72
C LEU A 153 -1.72 0.37 12.85
N PRO A 154 -1.57 -0.80 13.51
CA PRO A 154 -2.36 -1.12 14.69
C PRO A 154 -2.21 -0.09 15.83
N ALA A 155 -1.06 0.55 15.97
CA ALA A 155 -0.85 1.60 16.96
C ALA A 155 -1.71 2.86 16.69
N LEU A 156 -2.04 3.17 15.43
CA LEU A 156 -2.91 4.30 15.08
C LEU A 156 -4.35 4.09 15.51
N THR A 157 -4.80 2.84 15.68
CA THR A 157 -6.20 2.51 16.02
C THR A 157 -6.62 3.05 17.39
N TYR A 158 -5.69 3.25 18.33
CA TYR A 158 -5.99 3.83 19.64
C TYR A 158 -6.49 5.27 19.56
N LYS A 159 -6.00 6.04 18.60
CA LYS A 159 -6.38 7.44 18.40
C LYS A 159 -7.46 7.58 17.32
N HIS A 160 -7.46 6.69 16.33
CA HIS A 160 -8.27 6.78 15.12
C HIS A 160 -9.09 5.51 14.92
N GLU A 161 -10.29 5.49 15.50
CA GLU A 161 -11.21 4.35 15.47
C GLU A 161 -11.56 3.89 14.03
N TYR A 162 -11.65 4.84 13.09
CA TYR A 162 -11.92 4.52 11.69
C TYR A 162 -10.84 3.66 11.03
N VAL A 163 -9.59 3.72 11.53
CA VAL A 163 -8.50 2.84 11.07
C VAL A 163 -8.76 1.41 11.52
N MET A 164 -9.22 1.21 12.78
CA MET A 164 -9.61 -0.13 13.26
C MET A 164 -10.73 -0.70 12.39
N HIS A 165 -11.75 0.08 12.11
CA HIS A 165 -12.84 -0.37 11.25
C HIS A 165 -12.39 -0.68 9.82
N ALA A 166 -11.43 0.07 9.26
CA ALA A 166 -10.84 -0.26 7.96
C ALA A 166 -10.10 -1.61 8.00
N ILE A 167 -9.30 -1.86 9.04
CA ILE A 167 -8.60 -3.13 9.28
C ILE A 167 -9.60 -4.28 9.33
N LEU A 168 -10.66 -4.16 10.14
CA LEU A 168 -11.65 -5.22 10.31
C LEU A 168 -12.44 -5.51 9.04
N ALA A 169 -12.76 -4.47 8.25
CA ALA A 169 -13.40 -4.61 6.95
C ALA A 169 -12.52 -5.41 5.97
N LEU A 170 -11.24 -5.07 5.88
CA LEU A 170 -10.30 -5.77 5.00
C LEU A 170 -10.11 -7.22 5.45
N SER A 171 -9.88 -7.45 6.74
CA SER A 171 -9.63 -8.79 7.29
C SER A 171 -10.83 -9.73 7.09
N SER A 172 -12.04 -9.23 7.32
CA SER A 172 -13.27 -9.99 7.10
C SER A 172 -13.47 -10.31 5.61
N SER A 173 -13.16 -9.38 4.71
CA SER A 173 -13.23 -9.60 3.26
C SER A 173 -12.19 -10.61 2.79
N HIS A 174 -10.96 -10.53 3.30
CA HIS A 174 -9.88 -11.48 2.99
C HIS A 174 -10.20 -12.89 3.49
N LEU A 175 -10.73 -13.02 4.69
CA LEU A 175 -11.13 -14.31 5.25
C LEU A 175 -12.26 -14.95 4.42
N ALA A 176 -13.24 -14.14 3.97
CA ALA A 176 -14.30 -14.59 3.09
C ALA A 176 -13.76 -15.14 1.76
N LEU A 177 -12.76 -14.46 1.18
CA LEU A 177 -12.08 -14.96 -0.03
C LEU A 177 -11.41 -16.31 0.22
N LEU A 178 -10.63 -16.45 1.30
CA LEU A 178 -9.93 -17.69 1.63
C LEU A 178 -10.86 -18.87 1.88
N THR A 179 -12.04 -18.61 2.43
CA THR A 179 -13.06 -19.64 2.74
C THR A 179 -14.02 -19.87 1.59
N GLY A 180 -13.93 -19.12 0.49
CA GLY A 180 -14.89 -19.17 -0.61
C GLY A 180 -16.29 -18.70 -0.24
N SER A 181 -16.43 -17.95 0.85
CA SER A 181 -17.69 -17.45 1.38
C SER A 181 -18.11 -16.14 0.68
N ALA A 182 -19.41 -15.84 0.74
CA ALA A 182 -19.89 -14.51 0.37
C ALA A 182 -19.33 -13.45 1.32
N LEU A 183 -19.20 -12.20 0.81
CA LEU A 183 -18.73 -11.07 1.61
C LEU A 183 -19.66 -10.87 2.83
N PRO A 184 -19.16 -10.94 4.07
CA PRO A 184 -19.99 -10.81 5.25
C PRO A 184 -20.59 -9.41 5.41
N VAL A 185 -21.80 -9.33 5.97
CA VAL A 185 -22.48 -8.06 6.25
C VAL A 185 -21.66 -7.22 7.25
N GLU A 186 -20.98 -7.87 8.18
CA GLU A 186 -20.09 -7.26 9.16
C GLU A 186 -18.94 -6.52 8.48
N ALA A 187 -18.35 -7.08 7.42
CA ALA A 187 -17.30 -6.43 6.63
C ALA A 187 -17.80 -5.09 6.04
N LEU A 188 -19.01 -5.08 5.48
CA LEU A 188 -19.65 -3.88 4.96
C LEU A 188 -19.99 -2.88 6.07
N GLY A 189 -20.43 -3.37 7.25
CA GLY A 189 -20.67 -2.55 8.43
C GLY A 189 -19.40 -1.84 8.91
N HIS A 190 -18.29 -2.55 8.99
CA HIS A 190 -17.00 -1.96 9.33
C HIS A 190 -16.53 -0.98 8.26
N ARG A 191 -16.64 -1.32 6.96
CA ARG A 191 -16.34 -0.40 5.87
C ARG A 191 -17.12 0.92 6.00
N GLN A 192 -18.42 0.83 6.26
CA GLN A 192 -19.27 2.02 6.42
C GLN A 192 -18.81 2.92 7.57
N ARG A 193 -18.44 2.33 8.72
CA ARG A 193 -17.91 3.09 9.87
C ARG A 193 -16.55 3.70 9.55
N ALA A 194 -15.67 2.95 8.88
CA ALA A 194 -14.37 3.45 8.44
C ALA A 194 -14.52 4.65 7.50
N LEU A 195 -15.38 4.57 6.49
CA LEU A 195 -15.64 5.64 5.53
C LEU A 195 -16.22 6.89 6.21
N ARG A 196 -17.15 6.73 7.15
CA ARG A 196 -17.69 7.88 7.92
C ARG A 196 -16.62 8.57 8.74
N GLY A 197 -15.81 7.82 9.48
CA GLY A 197 -14.74 8.38 10.31
C GLY A 197 -13.64 9.02 9.48
N LEU A 198 -13.25 8.39 8.36
CA LEU A 198 -12.28 8.95 7.42
C LEU A 198 -12.79 10.26 6.81
N ASN A 199 -14.04 10.33 6.34
CA ASN A 199 -14.64 11.55 5.81
C ASN A 199 -14.69 12.66 6.84
N GLN A 200 -15.03 12.35 8.09
CA GLN A 200 -14.98 13.31 9.19
C GLN A 200 -13.57 13.80 9.46
N ALA A 201 -12.57 12.90 9.44
CA ALA A 201 -11.17 13.27 9.61
C ALA A 201 -10.68 14.17 8.44
N MET A 202 -11.00 13.82 7.20
CA MET A 202 -10.61 14.58 6.01
C MET A 202 -11.29 15.94 5.90
N SER A 203 -12.44 16.16 6.56
CA SER A 203 -13.07 17.48 6.64
C SER A 203 -12.28 18.47 7.50
N GLN A 204 -11.35 17.96 8.27
CA GLN A 204 -10.42 18.72 9.10
C GLN A 204 -9.00 18.46 8.57
N ALA A 205 -8.24 19.52 8.37
CA ALA A 205 -6.87 19.31 7.95
C ALA A 205 -6.07 18.62 9.07
N PRO A 206 -5.19 17.64 8.75
CA PRO A 206 -4.42 16.92 9.75
C PRO A 206 -3.55 17.88 10.57
N ALA A 207 -3.66 17.80 11.89
CA ALA A 207 -2.90 18.65 12.81
C ALA A 207 -1.46 18.11 12.99
N GLU A 208 -1.32 16.81 12.98
CA GLU A 208 -0.06 16.09 13.21
C GLU A 208 0.21 15.08 12.09
N ALA A 209 1.46 14.65 11.96
CA ALA A 209 1.84 13.60 11.01
C ALA A 209 1.08 12.29 11.29
N SER A 210 0.81 11.96 12.55
CA SER A 210 0.04 10.77 12.93
C SER A 210 -1.41 10.80 12.46
N ASP A 211 -2.03 11.99 12.36
CA ASP A 211 -3.38 12.15 11.83
C ASP A 211 -3.39 11.88 10.31
N ALA A 212 -2.39 12.43 9.61
CA ALA A 212 -2.21 12.20 8.18
C ALA A 212 -1.88 10.72 7.88
N ASP A 213 -1.01 10.10 8.67
CA ASP A 213 -0.71 8.66 8.58
C ASP A 213 -1.98 7.81 8.73
N ALA A 214 -2.84 8.13 9.69
CA ALA A 214 -4.09 7.42 9.90
C ALA A 214 -5.06 7.57 8.72
N MET A 215 -5.19 8.78 8.16
CA MET A 215 -6.00 9.02 6.96
C MET A 215 -5.46 8.22 5.77
N LEU A 216 -4.16 8.28 5.53
CA LEU A 216 -3.49 7.59 4.43
C LEU A 216 -3.62 6.07 4.58
N ALA A 217 -3.38 5.55 5.77
CA ALA A 217 -3.54 4.14 6.09
C ALA A 217 -4.96 3.64 5.84
N ALA A 218 -5.98 4.39 6.26
CA ALA A 218 -7.37 4.04 6.02
C ALA A 218 -7.71 4.05 4.52
N CYS A 219 -7.24 5.05 3.75
CA CYS A 219 -7.40 5.08 2.30
C CYS A 219 -6.78 3.83 1.64
N TYR A 220 -5.54 3.47 2.00
CA TYR A 220 -4.90 2.26 1.48
C TYR A 220 -5.67 1.00 1.80
N ILE A 221 -6.01 0.79 3.07
CA ILE A 221 -6.74 -0.41 3.50
C ILE A 221 -8.07 -0.53 2.77
N LEU A 222 -8.81 0.58 2.64
CA LEU A 222 -10.09 0.60 1.95
C LEU A 222 -9.96 0.43 0.44
N THR A 223 -8.84 0.86 -0.17
CA THR A 223 -8.52 0.56 -1.58
C THR A 223 -8.39 -0.95 -1.78
N PHE A 224 -7.58 -1.62 -0.94
CA PHE A 224 -7.45 -3.07 -1.00
C PHE A 224 -8.78 -3.78 -0.71
N GLN A 225 -9.52 -3.34 0.30
CA GLN A 225 -10.81 -3.93 0.62
C GLN A 225 -11.83 -3.77 -0.54
N SER A 226 -11.78 -2.66 -1.30
CA SER A 226 -12.63 -2.47 -2.49
C SER A 226 -12.32 -3.49 -3.57
N SER A 227 -11.06 -3.95 -3.69
CA SER A 227 -10.69 -4.97 -4.65
C SER A 227 -11.25 -6.37 -4.35
N TYR A 228 -11.82 -6.60 -3.16
CA TYR A 228 -12.56 -7.83 -2.82
C TYR A 228 -14.05 -7.74 -3.12
N MET A 229 -14.54 -6.58 -3.59
CA MET A 229 -15.95 -6.34 -3.87
C MET A 229 -16.23 -6.49 -5.37
N LEU A 230 -17.27 -7.25 -5.74
CA LEU A 230 -17.64 -7.48 -7.13
C LEU A 230 -18.09 -6.19 -7.85
N ASP A 231 -18.53 -5.20 -7.12
CA ASP A 231 -18.96 -3.86 -7.57
C ASP A 231 -18.01 -2.74 -7.10
N GLY A 232 -16.82 -3.11 -6.62
CA GLY A 232 -15.89 -2.21 -5.92
C GLY A 232 -15.07 -1.25 -6.79
N LEU A 233 -15.20 -1.27 -8.12
CA LEU A 233 -14.34 -0.50 -9.03
C LEU A 233 -14.35 1.01 -8.72
N THR A 234 -15.54 1.61 -8.61
CA THR A 234 -15.68 3.04 -8.31
C THR A 234 -15.02 3.38 -6.96
N ASP A 235 -15.29 2.58 -5.95
CA ASP A 235 -14.72 2.75 -4.63
C ASP A 235 -13.19 2.59 -4.63
N TYR A 236 -12.67 1.63 -5.39
CA TYR A 236 -11.23 1.43 -5.57
C TYR A 236 -10.56 2.69 -6.13
N ILE A 237 -11.07 3.25 -7.22
CA ILE A 237 -10.55 4.48 -7.83
C ILE A 237 -10.66 5.67 -6.87
N MET A 238 -11.81 5.81 -6.17
CA MET A 238 -12.02 6.92 -5.24
C MET A 238 -11.09 6.85 -4.02
N MET A 239 -10.84 5.67 -3.47
CA MET A 239 -9.91 5.50 -2.35
C MET A 239 -8.46 5.71 -2.77
N LEU A 240 -8.08 5.25 -3.98
CA LEU A 240 -6.77 5.51 -4.56
C LEU A 240 -6.51 7.03 -4.69
N ARG A 241 -7.52 7.79 -5.14
CA ARG A 241 -7.46 9.26 -5.17
C ARG A 241 -7.32 9.86 -3.76
N GLY A 242 -8.02 9.28 -2.79
CA GLY A 242 -7.90 9.67 -1.37
C GLY A 242 -6.45 9.58 -0.88
N CYS A 243 -5.73 8.52 -1.27
CA CYS A 243 -4.29 8.40 -0.96
C CYS A 243 -3.49 9.57 -1.53
N GLY A 244 -3.71 9.93 -2.79
CA GLY A 244 -3.04 11.07 -3.42
C GLY A 244 -3.35 12.40 -2.75
N LEU A 245 -4.63 12.62 -2.39
CA LEU A 245 -5.05 13.83 -1.68
C LEU A 245 -4.34 13.98 -0.33
N VAL A 246 -4.36 12.93 0.50
CA VAL A 246 -3.71 12.95 1.82
C VAL A 246 -2.22 13.19 1.68
N THR A 247 -1.57 12.52 0.75
CA THR A 247 -0.14 12.70 0.52
C THR A 247 0.18 14.12 0.00
N GLY A 248 -0.67 14.70 -0.83
CA GLY A 248 -0.59 16.10 -1.24
C GLY A 248 -0.67 17.06 -0.06
N LEU A 249 -1.61 16.84 0.86
CA LEU A 249 -1.75 17.61 2.10
C LEU A 249 -0.52 17.46 3.02
N MET A 250 0.04 16.26 3.14
CA MET A 250 1.26 16.02 3.92
C MET A 250 2.43 16.84 3.39
N ARG A 251 2.64 16.87 2.08
CA ARG A 251 3.69 17.68 1.45
C ARG A 251 3.46 19.17 1.67
N GLN A 252 2.26 19.65 1.39
CA GLN A 252 1.91 21.06 1.52
C GLN A 252 2.16 21.57 2.94
N ARG A 253 1.97 20.70 3.95
CA ARG A 253 2.15 21.01 5.37
C ARG A 253 3.50 20.60 5.94
N ASN A 254 4.38 20.02 5.08
CA ASN A 254 5.68 19.48 5.50
C ASN A 254 5.57 18.44 6.64
N LEU A 255 4.53 17.59 6.57
CA LEU A 255 4.31 16.50 7.52
C LEU A 255 5.06 15.25 7.05
N HIS A 256 5.97 14.75 7.85
CA HIS A 256 6.73 13.53 7.58
C HIS A 256 6.16 12.39 8.43
N GLY A 257 5.33 11.57 7.81
CA GLY A 257 4.71 10.41 8.46
C GLY A 257 5.48 9.11 8.24
N SER A 258 5.08 8.08 8.96
CA SER A 258 5.63 6.72 8.82
C SER A 258 5.16 6.02 7.54
N PHE A 259 4.06 6.47 6.94
CA PHE A 259 3.44 5.95 5.72
C PHE A 259 3.75 6.78 4.48
N SER A 260 4.61 7.78 4.56
CA SER A 260 4.98 8.56 3.38
C SER A 260 5.74 7.67 2.40
N ILE A 261 5.01 7.20 1.40
CA ILE A 261 5.58 6.49 0.27
C ILE A 261 6.20 7.55 -0.63
N ASP A 262 7.50 7.64 -0.59
CA ASP A 262 8.24 8.41 -1.59
C ASP A 262 8.24 7.63 -2.90
N ALA A 263 7.74 8.27 -3.95
CA ALA A 263 7.73 7.71 -5.31
C ALA A 263 9.12 7.23 -5.76
N ASN A 264 10.15 7.96 -5.39
CA ASN A 264 11.53 7.57 -5.70
C ASN A 264 11.93 6.29 -4.97
N SER A 265 11.47 6.09 -3.73
CA SER A 265 11.73 4.86 -2.97
C SER A 265 11.04 3.65 -3.61
N HIS A 266 9.82 3.82 -4.13
CA HIS A 266 9.11 2.77 -4.86
C HIS A 266 9.84 2.40 -6.16
N ILE A 267 10.20 3.36 -7.00
CA ILE A 267 10.95 3.12 -8.23
C ILE A 267 12.28 2.43 -7.92
N LYS A 268 13.06 2.92 -6.94
CA LYS A 268 14.32 2.30 -6.53
C LYS A 268 14.17 0.86 -6.04
N HIS A 269 13.09 0.57 -5.31
CA HIS A 269 12.78 -0.81 -4.92
C HIS A 269 12.53 -1.69 -6.15
N MET A 270 11.75 -1.20 -7.11
CA MET A 270 11.43 -1.92 -8.33
C MET A 270 12.60 -1.98 -9.32
N GLU A 271 13.50 -0.99 -9.35
CA GLU A 271 14.73 -1.02 -10.17
C GLU A 271 15.57 -2.27 -9.91
N ALA A 272 15.63 -2.72 -8.66
CA ALA A 272 16.31 -3.96 -8.29
C ALA A 272 15.65 -5.22 -8.90
N GLN A 273 14.37 -5.11 -9.28
CA GLN A 273 13.57 -6.20 -9.86
C GLN A 273 13.46 -6.14 -11.39
N PHE A 274 13.85 -5.04 -12.04
CA PHE A 274 13.66 -4.85 -13.49
C PHE A 274 14.26 -5.97 -14.34
N GLY A 275 15.40 -6.52 -13.92
CA GLY A 275 16.03 -7.67 -14.58
C GLY A 275 15.28 -8.99 -14.43
N GLN A 276 14.30 -9.06 -13.54
CA GLN A 276 13.48 -10.25 -13.28
C GLN A 276 12.08 -10.12 -13.89
N PHE A 277 11.76 -9.01 -14.55
CA PHE A 277 10.46 -8.81 -15.14
C PHE A 277 10.21 -9.85 -16.24
N PRO A 278 9.11 -10.60 -16.14
CA PRO A 278 8.77 -11.57 -17.18
C PRO A 278 8.38 -10.84 -18.47
N THR A 279 8.61 -11.51 -19.57
CA THR A 279 8.12 -11.07 -20.89
C THR A 279 6.68 -11.54 -21.06
N ILE A 280 5.78 -10.62 -21.36
CA ILE A 280 4.38 -10.90 -21.67
C ILE A 280 4.26 -11.29 -23.16
N ASP A 281 3.35 -12.20 -23.50
CA ASP A 281 3.13 -12.61 -24.89
C ASP A 281 2.75 -11.42 -25.78
N ILE A 282 3.58 -11.20 -26.78
CA ILE A 282 3.46 -10.10 -27.76
C ILE A 282 2.08 -10.11 -28.43
N ARG A 283 1.51 -11.28 -28.70
CA ARG A 283 0.21 -11.41 -29.38
C ARG A 283 -0.93 -10.81 -28.58
N ILE A 284 -0.91 -10.97 -27.26
CA ILE A 284 -1.90 -10.36 -26.37
C ILE A 284 -1.84 -8.82 -26.48
N ALA A 285 -0.64 -8.27 -26.50
CA ALA A 285 -0.43 -6.83 -26.64
C ALA A 285 -0.88 -6.33 -28.03
N SER A 286 -0.49 -7.04 -29.11
CA SER A 286 -0.90 -6.69 -30.49
C SER A 286 -2.41 -6.72 -30.68
N ASP A 287 -3.11 -7.70 -30.10
CA ASP A 287 -4.57 -7.76 -30.13
C ASP A 287 -5.22 -6.63 -29.35
N GLY A 288 -4.63 -6.27 -28.19
CA GLY A 288 -5.04 -5.10 -27.40
C GLY A 288 -4.87 -3.78 -28.17
N ILE A 289 -3.73 -3.60 -28.84
CA ILE A 289 -3.47 -2.43 -29.70
C ILE A 289 -4.53 -2.35 -30.82
N ARG A 290 -4.81 -3.47 -31.46
CA ARG A 290 -5.83 -3.54 -32.52
C ARG A 290 -7.21 -3.17 -31.97
N SER A 291 -7.58 -3.70 -30.79
CA SER A 291 -8.85 -3.39 -30.12
C SER A 291 -8.97 -1.90 -29.78
N LEU A 292 -7.95 -1.33 -29.13
CA LEU A 292 -7.93 0.10 -28.79
C LEU A 292 -7.96 1.00 -30.03
N SER A 293 -7.27 0.62 -31.13
CA SER A 293 -7.25 1.41 -32.36
C SER A 293 -8.64 1.61 -32.95
N LEU A 294 -9.56 0.66 -32.75
CA LEU A 294 -10.96 0.79 -33.17
C LEU A 294 -11.74 1.81 -32.31
N VAL A 295 -11.30 2.09 -31.09
CA VAL A 295 -11.93 3.05 -30.17
C VAL A 295 -11.52 4.49 -30.50
N LYS A 296 -10.32 4.69 -31.03
CA LYS A 296 -9.73 6.02 -31.31
C LYS A 296 -10.65 7.00 -32.05
N PRO A 297 -11.35 6.61 -33.14
CA PRO A 297 -12.26 7.53 -33.85
C PRO A 297 -13.49 7.95 -33.06
N LEU A 298 -13.76 7.34 -31.91
CA LEU A 298 -14.95 7.56 -31.08
C LEU A 298 -14.70 8.51 -29.93
N LEU A 299 -13.41 8.83 -29.65
CA LEU A 299 -13.03 9.72 -28.56
C LEU A 299 -13.57 11.13 -28.82
N GLN A 300 -14.26 11.69 -27.84
CA GLN A 300 -14.89 13.01 -27.94
C GLN A 300 -14.47 13.97 -26.85
N HIS A 301 -13.88 13.44 -25.77
CA HIS A 301 -13.50 14.23 -24.60
C HIS A 301 -11.98 14.19 -24.38
N PRO A 302 -11.33 15.30 -24.00
CA PRO A 302 -9.89 15.33 -23.79
C PRO A 302 -9.36 14.27 -22.81
N VAL A 303 -10.11 13.98 -21.73
CA VAL A 303 -9.72 12.95 -20.76
C VAL A 303 -9.73 11.55 -21.37
N GLU A 304 -10.66 11.27 -22.29
CA GLU A 304 -10.70 9.99 -23.02
C GLU A 304 -9.48 9.83 -23.92
N GLU A 305 -9.01 10.92 -24.57
CA GLU A 305 -7.81 10.90 -25.38
C GLU A 305 -6.55 10.67 -24.54
N ILE A 306 -6.45 11.31 -23.37
CA ILE A 306 -5.36 11.10 -22.42
C ILE A 306 -5.37 9.63 -21.99
N PHE A 307 -6.51 9.12 -21.53
CA PHE A 307 -6.62 7.77 -21.02
C PHE A 307 -6.34 6.73 -22.12
N TYR A 308 -6.91 6.91 -23.33
CA TYR A 308 -6.58 6.09 -24.49
C TYR A 308 -5.08 6.02 -24.76
N ARG A 309 -4.40 7.17 -24.82
CA ARG A 309 -2.95 7.26 -25.11
C ARG A 309 -2.13 6.50 -24.06
N LEU A 310 -2.45 6.68 -22.78
CA LEU A 310 -1.76 5.99 -21.69
C LEU A 310 -1.90 4.46 -21.82
N LEU A 311 -3.10 3.95 -22.10
CA LEU A 311 -3.34 2.52 -22.32
C LEU A 311 -2.58 2.01 -23.55
N PHE A 312 -2.63 2.76 -24.64
CA PHE A 312 -1.96 2.43 -25.89
C PHE A 312 -0.46 2.33 -25.71
N ASP A 313 0.16 3.29 -25.00
CA ASP A 313 1.60 3.33 -24.76
C ASP A 313 2.08 2.13 -23.91
N VAL A 314 1.27 1.65 -22.97
CA VAL A 314 1.57 0.41 -22.20
C VAL A 314 1.59 -0.79 -23.14
N LEU A 315 0.57 -0.96 -23.97
CA LEU A 315 0.47 -2.09 -24.89
C LEU A 315 1.59 -2.09 -25.94
N VAL A 316 1.95 -0.93 -26.48
CA VAL A 316 3.09 -0.78 -27.41
C VAL A 316 4.39 -1.21 -26.71
N SER A 317 4.57 -0.87 -25.43
CA SER A 317 5.76 -1.32 -24.70
C SER A 317 5.81 -2.84 -24.52
N LEU A 318 4.65 -3.46 -24.25
CA LEU A 318 4.52 -4.92 -24.14
C LEU A 318 4.78 -5.60 -25.50
N GLU A 319 4.27 -5.05 -26.61
CA GLU A 319 4.53 -5.54 -27.96
C GLU A 319 6.01 -5.50 -28.32
N GLN A 320 6.74 -4.52 -27.81
CA GLN A 320 8.20 -4.41 -27.98
C GLN A 320 8.99 -5.27 -26.97
N SER A 321 8.32 -6.12 -26.20
CA SER A 321 8.93 -6.92 -25.10
C SER A 321 9.65 -6.07 -24.05
N ALA A 322 9.25 -4.79 -23.90
CA ALA A 322 9.85 -3.84 -22.96
C ALA A 322 9.05 -3.79 -21.65
N SER A 323 9.05 -4.88 -20.88
CA SER A 323 8.25 -5.04 -19.64
C SER A 323 8.50 -3.93 -18.62
N CYS A 324 9.74 -3.46 -18.47
CA CYS A 324 10.08 -2.34 -17.60
C CYS A 324 9.41 -1.04 -18.06
N ALA A 325 9.49 -0.72 -19.37
CA ALA A 325 8.82 0.47 -19.91
C ALA A 325 7.29 0.37 -19.78
N ALA A 326 6.72 -0.81 -19.99
CA ALA A 326 5.29 -1.05 -19.82
C ALA A 326 4.86 -0.80 -18.36
N TYR A 327 5.62 -1.29 -17.40
CA TYR A 327 5.38 -1.07 -15.98
C TYR A 327 5.42 0.42 -15.61
N LEU A 328 6.48 1.13 -16.01
CA LEU A 328 6.61 2.57 -15.73
C LEU A 328 5.50 3.40 -16.40
N ARG A 329 5.06 3.03 -17.60
CA ARG A 329 3.92 3.68 -18.26
C ARG A 329 2.59 3.34 -17.57
N PHE A 330 2.44 2.13 -17.07
CA PHE A 330 1.27 1.74 -16.29
C PHE A 330 1.16 2.56 -14.99
N THR A 331 2.26 2.79 -14.28
CA THR A 331 2.24 3.64 -13.07
C THR A 331 1.78 5.07 -13.38
N ASN A 332 2.01 5.58 -14.59
CA ASN A 332 1.50 6.88 -15.02
C ASN A 332 -0.04 6.89 -15.13
N ILE A 333 -0.69 5.78 -15.49
CA ILE A 333 -2.15 5.69 -15.51
C ILE A 333 -2.72 5.88 -14.10
N VAL A 334 -2.12 5.20 -13.12
CA VAL A 334 -2.52 5.33 -11.71
C VAL A 334 -2.36 6.77 -11.24
N ASN A 335 -1.23 7.40 -11.59
CA ASN A 335 -0.97 8.80 -11.25
C ASN A 335 -1.99 9.75 -11.88
N GLU A 336 -2.40 9.52 -13.12
CA GLU A 336 -3.43 10.32 -13.79
C GLU A 336 -4.75 10.26 -13.02
N PHE A 337 -5.22 9.08 -12.62
CA PHE A 337 -6.44 8.96 -11.79
C PHE A 337 -6.34 9.74 -10.47
N ILE A 338 -5.17 9.80 -9.86
CA ILE A 338 -4.94 10.55 -8.62
C ILE A 338 -5.06 12.06 -8.85
N THR A 339 -4.61 12.56 -10.00
CA THR A 339 -4.46 13.99 -10.29
C THR A 339 -5.62 14.59 -11.07
N LEU A 340 -6.48 13.77 -11.70
CA LEU A 340 -7.62 14.23 -12.48
C LEU A 340 -8.55 15.14 -11.65
N PRO A 341 -9.10 16.24 -12.22
CA PRO A 341 -10.20 16.98 -11.61
C PRO A 341 -11.41 16.07 -11.32
N GLN A 342 -12.19 16.41 -10.31
CA GLN A 342 -13.35 15.59 -9.91
C GLN A 342 -14.39 15.42 -11.03
N SER A 343 -14.63 16.47 -11.80
CA SER A 343 -15.53 16.41 -12.96
C SER A 343 -15.08 15.38 -14.00
N GLU A 344 -13.77 15.31 -14.24
CA GLU A 344 -13.20 14.36 -15.20
C GLU A 344 -13.29 12.92 -14.70
N VAL A 345 -13.10 12.72 -13.39
CA VAL A 345 -13.29 11.38 -12.80
C VAL A 345 -14.73 10.92 -12.89
N HIS A 346 -15.68 11.81 -12.63
CA HIS A 346 -17.10 11.49 -12.81
C HIS A 346 -17.40 11.14 -14.27
N HIS A 347 -16.82 11.87 -15.23
CA HIS A 347 -16.97 11.58 -16.66
C HIS A 347 -16.42 10.19 -17.01
N VAL A 348 -15.21 9.84 -16.50
CA VAL A 348 -14.57 8.54 -16.78
C VAL A 348 -15.33 7.37 -16.12
N LEU A 349 -15.84 7.56 -14.90
CA LEU A 349 -16.54 6.52 -14.15
C LEU A 349 -18.04 6.43 -14.47
N ALA A 350 -18.61 7.40 -15.19
CA ALA A 350 -20.05 7.44 -15.49
C ALA A 350 -20.49 6.19 -16.27
N PRO A 351 -21.47 5.42 -15.78
CA PRO A 351 -21.96 4.23 -16.49
C PRO A 351 -22.63 4.55 -17.84
N GLU A 352 -23.05 5.79 -18.03
CA GLU A 352 -23.66 6.30 -19.26
C GLU A 352 -22.63 6.57 -20.35
N ASN A 353 -21.38 6.88 -19.96
CA ASN A 353 -20.30 7.14 -20.90
C ASN A 353 -19.73 5.82 -21.44
N GLN A 354 -20.31 5.35 -22.54
CA GLN A 354 -19.93 4.07 -23.16
C GLN A 354 -18.46 4.02 -23.56
N ILE A 355 -17.88 5.11 -24.02
CA ILE A 355 -16.49 5.14 -24.48
C ILE A 355 -15.52 5.05 -23.28
N SER A 356 -15.76 5.81 -22.23
CA SER A 356 -14.98 5.69 -20.99
C SER A 356 -15.09 4.30 -20.36
N GLN A 357 -16.28 3.68 -20.39
CA GLN A 357 -16.46 2.30 -19.89
C GLN A 357 -15.67 1.28 -20.74
N VAL A 358 -15.60 1.45 -22.06
CA VAL A 358 -14.76 0.62 -22.93
C VAL A 358 -13.29 0.80 -22.59
N LEU A 359 -12.81 2.03 -22.42
CA LEU A 359 -11.43 2.31 -22.01
C LEU A 359 -11.13 1.74 -20.61
N MET A 360 -12.09 1.82 -19.68
CA MET A 360 -11.97 1.23 -18.35
C MET A 360 -11.83 -0.31 -18.40
N ALA A 361 -12.60 -0.97 -19.26
CA ALA A 361 -12.46 -2.41 -19.45
C ALA A 361 -11.07 -2.78 -20.00
N HIS A 362 -10.54 -2.00 -20.95
CA HIS A 362 -9.15 -2.19 -21.42
C HIS A 362 -8.13 -1.97 -20.30
N PHE A 363 -8.29 -0.94 -19.49
CA PHE A 363 -7.42 -0.67 -18.31
C PHE A 363 -7.38 -1.87 -17.36
N LEU A 364 -8.54 -2.40 -16.99
CA LEU A 364 -8.65 -3.53 -16.06
C LEU A 364 -7.99 -4.80 -16.63
N VAL A 365 -8.15 -5.04 -17.94
CA VAL A 365 -7.48 -6.17 -18.61
C VAL A 365 -5.97 -5.96 -18.69
N ILE A 366 -5.50 -4.76 -18.98
CA ILE A 366 -4.07 -4.44 -18.95
C ILE A 366 -3.49 -4.65 -17.54
N LEU A 367 -4.21 -4.23 -16.50
CA LEU A 367 -3.83 -4.48 -15.11
C LEU A 367 -3.72 -5.99 -14.82
N ALA A 368 -4.67 -6.79 -15.32
CA ALA A 368 -4.62 -8.25 -15.20
C ALA A 368 -3.42 -8.87 -15.95
N ILE A 369 -3.13 -8.40 -17.15
CA ILE A 369 -1.97 -8.84 -17.96
C ILE A 369 -0.65 -8.47 -17.29
N LEU A 370 -0.57 -7.32 -16.62
CA LEU A 370 0.62 -6.87 -15.91
C LEU A 370 0.79 -7.51 -14.52
N SER A 371 -0.15 -8.33 -14.07
CA SER A 371 -0.09 -8.94 -12.74
C SER A 371 1.19 -9.74 -12.45
N PRO A 372 1.84 -10.42 -13.44
CA PRO A 372 3.13 -11.06 -13.21
C PRO A 372 4.26 -10.09 -12.84
N ILE A 373 4.17 -8.86 -13.32
CA ILE A 373 5.13 -7.79 -13.04
C ILE A 373 4.77 -7.11 -11.73
N THR A 374 3.50 -6.72 -11.55
CA THR A 374 3.05 -6.02 -10.35
C THR A 374 3.08 -6.90 -9.09
N SER A 375 3.02 -8.22 -9.22
CA SER A 375 3.21 -9.15 -8.11
C SER A 375 4.62 -9.10 -7.50
N LEU A 376 5.62 -8.62 -8.25
CA LEU A 376 6.98 -8.42 -7.74
C LEU A 376 7.10 -7.20 -6.81
N GLU A 377 6.09 -6.34 -6.79
CA GLU A 377 6.01 -5.23 -5.83
C GLU A 377 5.80 -5.73 -4.41
N ALA A 378 5.18 -6.88 -4.24
CA ALA A 378 4.86 -7.43 -2.93
C ALA A 378 6.04 -8.22 -2.35
N SER A 379 6.32 -8.03 -1.06
CA SER A 379 7.34 -8.78 -0.32
C SER A 379 6.92 -10.25 -0.06
N SER A 380 5.63 -10.56 -0.18
CA SER A 380 5.04 -11.88 0.04
C SER A 380 4.07 -12.24 -1.08
N ARG A 381 4.18 -13.48 -1.58
CA ARG A 381 3.27 -14.03 -2.59
C ARG A 381 1.83 -14.26 -2.11
N LEU A 382 1.59 -14.09 -0.81
CA LEU A 382 0.27 -14.27 -0.20
C LEU A 382 -0.67 -13.07 -0.41
N CYS A 383 -0.17 -11.95 -0.92
CA CYS A 383 -1.00 -10.81 -1.25
C CYS A 383 -1.65 -11.01 -2.61
N ASN A 384 -2.69 -11.78 -2.61
CA ASN A 384 -3.55 -11.91 -3.77
C ASN A 384 -4.38 -10.64 -3.90
N VAL A 385 -3.96 -9.72 -4.80
CA VAL A 385 -4.95 -8.84 -5.39
C VAL A 385 -6.03 -9.77 -5.93
N PRO A 386 -7.29 -9.66 -5.50
CA PRO A 386 -8.30 -10.65 -5.88
C PRO A 386 -8.64 -10.47 -7.35
N MET A 387 -7.85 -11.11 -8.20
CA MET A 387 -8.03 -11.15 -9.65
C MET A 387 -9.49 -11.45 -10.01
N ALA A 388 -10.13 -12.32 -9.22
CA ALA A 388 -11.54 -12.67 -9.42
C ALA A 388 -12.49 -11.47 -9.41
N ALA A 389 -12.31 -10.52 -8.48
CA ALA A 389 -13.14 -9.32 -8.43
C ALA A 389 -12.82 -8.36 -9.58
N MET A 390 -11.55 -8.20 -9.92
CA MET A 390 -11.14 -7.36 -11.06
C MET A 390 -11.73 -7.89 -12.39
N LEU A 391 -11.70 -9.21 -12.61
CA LEU A 391 -12.33 -9.82 -13.77
C LEU A 391 -13.84 -9.60 -13.74
N SER A 392 -14.48 -9.67 -12.57
CA SER A 392 -15.92 -9.38 -12.43
C SER A 392 -16.25 -7.93 -12.76
N TRP A 393 -15.35 -6.97 -12.49
CA TRP A 393 -15.55 -5.58 -12.91
C TRP A 393 -15.62 -5.46 -14.45
N VAL A 394 -14.72 -6.17 -15.16
CA VAL A 394 -14.79 -6.22 -16.64
C VAL A 394 -16.08 -6.87 -17.11
N GLU A 395 -16.47 -8.00 -16.50
CA GLU A 395 -17.73 -8.70 -16.81
C GLU A 395 -18.94 -7.80 -16.59
N ASN A 396 -18.98 -7.03 -15.50
CA ASN A 396 -20.03 -6.06 -15.22
C ASN A 396 -20.11 -4.96 -16.28
N ILE A 397 -18.97 -4.42 -16.72
CA ILE A 397 -18.93 -3.45 -17.82
C ILE A 397 -19.47 -4.11 -19.11
N CYS A 398 -19.04 -5.33 -19.43
CA CYS A 398 -19.51 -6.05 -20.60
C CYS A 398 -21.03 -6.29 -20.56
N MET A 399 -21.58 -6.68 -19.40
CA MET A 399 -23.03 -6.86 -19.20
C MET A 399 -23.79 -5.55 -19.39
N GLN A 400 -23.31 -4.46 -18.81
CA GLN A 400 -23.94 -3.14 -18.94
C GLN A 400 -23.91 -2.61 -20.39
N MET A 401 -22.95 -3.03 -21.19
CA MET A 401 -22.78 -2.63 -22.59
C MET A 401 -23.49 -3.57 -23.57
N SER A 402 -24.02 -4.69 -23.09
CA SER A 402 -24.74 -5.67 -23.95
C SER A 402 -25.91 -5.01 -24.71
N GLY A 403 -25.99 -5.26 -26.00
CA GLY A 403 -26.98 -4.64 -26.90
C GLY A 403 -26.70 -3.17 -27.26
N LYS A 404 -25.69 -2.54 -26.71
CA LYS A 404 -25.29 -1.16 -27.03
C LYS A 404 -24.28 -1.13 -28.19
N LYS A 405 -24.16 0.03 -28.85
CA LYS A 405 -23.23 0.21 -29.99
C LYS A 405 -21.77 -0.01 -29.60
N ALA A 406 -21.42 0.22 -28.35
CA ALA A 406 -20.06 0.09 -27.83
C ALA A 406 -19.68 -1.37 -27.54
N GLU A 407 -20.60 -2.33 -27.46
CA GLU A 407 -20.34 -3.74 -27.17
C GLU A 407 -19.25 -4.35 -28.05
N ARG A 408 -19.23 -4.03 -29.34
CA ARG A 408 -18.24 -4.53 -30.30
C ARG A 408 -16.79 -4.17 -30.00
N TYR A 409 -16.55 -3.15 -29.17
CA TYR A 409 -15.20 -2.74 -28.76
C TYR A 409 -14.74 -3.45 -27.49
N LEU A 410 -15.56 -4.31 -26.90
CA LEU A 410 -15.26 -5.11 -25.72
C LEU A 410 -14.86 -6.56 -26.05
N ILE A 411 -14.74 -6.91 -27.33
CA ILE A 411 -14.41 -8.28 -27.77
C ILE A 411 -13.08 -8.73 -27.13
N TRP A 412 -12.03 -7.94 -27.26
CA TRP A 412 -10.74 -8.28 -26.67
C TRP A 412 -10.76 -8.32 -25.13
N PRO A 413 -11.24 -7.31 -24.38
CA PRO A 413 -11.37 -7.43 -22.94
C PRO A 413 -12.15 -8.66 -22.49
N LYS A 414 -13.26 -8.95 -23.12
CA LYS A 414 -14.10 -10.10 -22.81
C LYS A 414 -13.35 -11.42 -23.05
N SER A 415 -12.67 -11.58 -24.18
CA SER A 415 -11.93 -12.79 -24.53
C SER A 415 -10.79 -13.07 -23.55
N VAL A 416 -10.04 -12.05 -23.12
CA VAL A 416 -8.99 -12.20 -22.11
C VAL A 416 -9.57 -12.69 -20.79
N VAL A 417 -10.67 -12.07 -20.32
CA VAL A 417 -11.35 -12.49 -19.10
C VAL A 417 -11.84 -13.93 -19.19
N GLU A 418 -12.50 -14.31 -20.28
CA GLU A 418 -13.01 -15.67 -20.50
C GLU A 418 -11.86 -16.70 -20.48
N THR A 419 -10.73 -16.36 -21.09
CA THR A 419 -9.54 -17.23 -21.10
C THR A 419 -8.97 -17.41 -19.70
N ILE A 420 -8.82 -16.35 -18.93
CA ILE A 420 -8.34 -16.42 -17.55
C ILE A 420 -9.31 -17.24 -16.70
N ARG A 421 -10.62 -17.01 -16.80
CA ARG A 421 -11.65 -17.77 -16.06
C ARG A 421 -11.64 -19.26 -16.42
N ALA A 422 -11.55 -19.58 -17.71
CA ALA A 422 -11.52 -20.98 -18.17
C ALA A 422 -10.28 -21.73 -17.65
N SER A 423 -9.16 -21.06 -17.53
CA SER A 423 -7.96 -21.64 -16.94
C SER A 423 -8.11 -21.88 -15.44
N THR A 424 -8.53 -20.90 -14.70
CA THR A 424 -8.76 -20.99 -13.25
C THR A 424 -9.74 -22.12 -12.92
N SER A 425 -10.79 -22.31 -13.72
CA SER A 425 -11.76 -23.38 -13.53
C SER A 425 -11.20 -24.78 -13.77
N ARG A 426 -10.16 -24.94 -14.61
CA ARG A 426 -9.55 -26.25 -14.89
C ARG A 426 -8.53 -26.67 -13.85
N THR A 427 -7.79 -25.72 -13.31
CA THR A 427 -6.67 -25.98 -12.40
C THR A 427 -7.08 -25.97 -10.95
N GLY A 428 -8.21 -25.33 -10.62
CA GLY A 428 -8.64 -25.12 -9.23
C GLY A 428 -7.71 -24.25 -8.41
N VAL A 429 -6.70 -23.63 -9.05
CA VAL A 429 -5.59 -22.96 -8.40
C VAL A 429 -5.71 -21.45 -8.55
N LEU A 430 -5.29 -20.76 -7.51
CA LEU A 430 -5.16 -19.32 -7.36
C LEU A 430 -4.18 -18.71 -8.39
N VAL A 431 -4.12 -17.41 -8.40
CA VAL A 431 -3.41 -16.47 -9.28
C VAL A 431 -2.07 -16.92 -9.86
N ASP A 432 -1.30 -17.78 -9.20
CA ASP A 432 0.00 -18.28 -9.68
C ASP A 432 -0.10 -19.05 -11.01
N ASP A 433 -1.23 -19.73 -11.26
CA ASP A 433 -1.45 -20.46 -12.52
C ASP A 433 -1.97 -19.55 -13.65
N VAL A 434 -2.65 -18.46 -13.31
CA VAL A 434 -2.97 -17.41 -14.29
C VAL A 434 -1.68 -16.77 -14.79
N LEU A 435 -0.69 -16.58 -13.90
CA LEU A 435 0.65 -16.13 -14.26
C LEU A 435 1.33 -17.08 -15.24
N ALA A 436 1.30 -18.37 -14.94
CA ALA A 436 1.84 -19.41 -15.83
C ALA A 436 1.14 -19.43 -17.19
N LEU A 437 -0.14 -19.09 -17.23
CA LEU A 437 -0.96 -19.07 -18.45
C LEU A 437 -0.61 -17.91 -19.37
N ILE A 438 -0.41 -16.73 -18.80
CA ILE A 438 -0.04 -15.52 -19.56
C ILE A 438 1.41 -15.63 -20.08
N LEU A 439 2.29 -16.31 -19.34
CA LEU A 439 3.73 -16.39 -19.65
C LEU A 439 4.10 -17.59 -20.51
N ASN A 440 3.47 -18.75 -20.32
CA ASN A 440 3.97 -20.03 -20.82
C ASN A 440 3.06 -20.76 -21.82
N SER A 441 1.89 -20.23 -22.15
CA SER A 441 0.95 -20.90 -23.06
C SER A 441 0.38 -19.93 -24.09
N PRO A 442 1.22 -19.48 -25.03
CA PRO A 442 0.80 -18.52 -26.06
C PRO A 442 -0.36 -19.02 -26.92
N ASP A 443 -0.48 -20.31 -27.15
CA ASP A 443 -1.50 -20.89 -28.04
C ASP A 443 -2.93 -20.92 -27.43
N ARG A 444 -3.08 -20.66 -26.15
CA ARG A 444 -4.38 -20.71 -25.46
C ARG A 444 -5.10 -19.37 -25.33
N LEU A 445 -4.39 -18.26 -25.59
CA LEU A 445 -4.96 -16.91 -25.59
C LEU A 445 -5.31 -16.39 -26.97
N LEU A 446 -5.00 -17.17 -28.01
CA LEU A 446 -5.43 -16.88 -29.36
C LEU A 446 -6.86 -17.38 -29.53
N LEU A 447 -7.75 -16.45 -29.76
CA LEU A 447 -9.09 -16.73 -30.27
C LEU A 447 -8.96 -17.11 -31.74
N SER A 448 -9.41 -18.29 -32.06
CA SER A 448 -9.74 -18.71 -33.43
C SER A 448 -10.94 -17.90 -33.96
#